data_c562b50320d3705f421592acf8112c52
#
_entry.id   c562b50320d3705f421592acf8112c52
#
_cell.length_a   1.000
_cell.length_b   1.000
_cell.length_c   1.000
_cell.angle_alpha   90.00
_cell.angle_beta   90.00
_cell.angle_gamma   90.00
#
_symmetry.space_group_name_H-M   'P 1'
#
loop_
_entity.id
_entity.type
_entity.pdbx_description
1 polymer ?
#
loop_
_entity_poly.entity_id
_entity_poly.type
_entity_poly.pdbx_seq_one_letter_code
_entity_poly.pdbx_strand_id
1 'polypeptide(L)'
;MLKFQKYPQNPIYGGPSTGTLFDVYVTKENGLYRMDFSWRPKKALAVAFSKDGLEWSKPQITLASEEATGWEDDINRNCVLRTENGYQMWYTGQARGYSFIGMAKSDDGLRFIRTEEEPVLICERQWEMSVMNPCVLYENGIYKMWYAAGETYEPNVLAYAESKDGVHWEKSKINPIFVKNSACSYEQDRVGGCQVLHEKGL
;
A
#
# COMPACT_ATOMS: atom_id res chain seq x y z
N MET A 1 9.71 -8.84 -26.98
CA MET A 1 8.68 -9.00 -25.91
C MET A 1 9.29 -9.92 -24.85
N LEU A 2 9.45 -9.45 -23.61
CA LEU A 2 9.90 -10.26 -22.49
C LEU A 2 8.82 -11.32 -22.17
N LYS A 3 9.21 -12.60 -22.18
CA LYS A 3 8.33 -13.70 -21.79
C LYS A 3 8.65 -14.08 -20.35
N PHE A 4 7.71 -13.88 -19.45
CA PHE A 4 7.81 -14.39 -18.08
C PHE A 4 7.52 -15.89 -18.04
N GLN A 5 8.35 -16.62 -17.32
CA GLN A 5 8.14 -18.03 -17.05
C GLN A 5 7.78 -18.20 -15.56
N LYS A 6 6.69 -18.90 -15.30
CA LYS A 6 6.29 -19.20 -13.91
C LYS A 6 7.31 -20.14 -13.28
N TYR A 7 7.68 -19.81 -12.03
CA TYR A 7 8.55 -20.68 -11.24
C TYR A 7 7.85 -22.03 -10.99
N PRO A 8 8.52 -23.17 -11.23
CA PRO A 8 7.89 -24.49 -11.16
C PRO A 8 7.38 -24.89 -9.78
N GLN A 9 7.97 -24.33 -8.71
CA GLN A 9 7.63 -24.64 -7.32
C GLN A 9 6.68 -23.60 -6.68
N ASN A 10 5.90 -22.86 -7.51
CA ASN A 10 4.89 -21.98 -6.95
C ASN A 10 3.77 -22.77 -6.24
N PRO A 11 3.17 -22.22 -5.16
CA PRO A 11 3.46 -20.92 -4.55
C PRO A 11 4.74 -20.93 -3.69
N ILE A 12 5.56 -19.88 -3.79
CA ILE A 12 6.80 -19.73 -3.01
C ILE A 12 6.55 -19.23 -1.58
N TYR A 13 5.36 -18.72 -1.28
CA TYR A 13 5.00 -18.21 0.04
C TYR A 13 3.49 -18.35 0.30
N GLY A 14 3.13 -18.54 1.57
CA GLY A 14 1.74 -18.74 1.95
C GLY A 14 1.32 -20.21 1.95
N GLY A 15 0.03 -20.45 2.02
CA GLY A 15 -0.57 -21.80 2.03
C GLY A 15 -1.71 -21.92 3.04
N PRO A 16 -2.28 -23.12 3.21
CA PRO A 16 -3.43 -23.32 4.09
C PRO A 16 -3.22 -22.90 5.54
N SER A 17 -2.00 -23.05 6.07
CA SER A 17 -1.66 -22.69 7.45
C SER A 17 -1.56 -21.18 7.69
N THR A 18 -1.28 -20.39 6.66
CA THR A 18 -1.18 -18.92 6.75
C THR A 18 -2.51 -18.25 6.42
N GLY A 19 -3.37 -18.90 5.63
CA GLY A 19 -4.58 -18.32 5.08
C GLY A 19 -4.27 -17.28 4.00
N THR A 20 -5.17 -16.33 3.79
CA THR A 20 -5.06 -15.33 2.73
C THR A 20 -3.99 -14.27 3.02
N LEU A 21 -3.00 -14.20 2.15
CA LEU A 21 -1.98 -13.16 2.05
C LEU A 21 -2.18 -12.43 0.72
N PHE A 22 -2.10 -11.11 0.69
CA PHE A 22 -2.38 -10.32 -0.51
C PHE A 22 -1.69 -8.95 -0.48
N ASP A 23 -1.75 -8.20 -1.57
CA ASP A 23 -1.16 -6.87 -1.76
C ASP A 23 0.33 -6.84 -1.39
N VAL A 24 1.08 -7.72 -2.04
CA VAL A 24 2.52 -7.92 -1.81
C VAL A 24 3.32 -6.75 -2.38
N TYR A 25 4.20 -6.20 -1.58
CA TYR A 25 5.20 -5.20 -1.96
C TYR A 25 6.60 -5.70 -1.58
N VAL A 26 7.51 -5.78 -2.55
CA VAL A 26 8.86 -6.29 -2.33
C VAL A 26 9.90 -5.20 -2.59
N THR A 27 10.77 -4.98 -1.62
CA THR A 27 11.96 -4.14 -1.74
C THR A 27 13.22 -4.96 -1.54
N LYS A 28 14.37 -4.42 -1.95
CA LYS A 28 15.67 -5.03 -1.71
C LYS A 28 16.59 -4.03 -1.04
N GLU A 29 17.03 -4.33 0.17
CA GLU A 29 17.91 -3.50 0.98
C GLU A 29 19.12 -4.31 1.43
N ASN A 30 20.33 -3.80 1.17
CA ASN A 30 21.60 -4.43 1.58
C ASN A 30 21.70 -5.93 1.19
N GLY A 31 21.16 -6.30 0.03
CA GLY A 31 21.17 -7.69 -0.46
C GLY A 31 20.05 -8.58 0.11
N LEU A 32 19.24 -8.10 1.02
CA LEU A 32 18.10 -8.80 1.60
C LEU A 32 16.80 -8.31 0.97
N TYR A 33 15.96 -9.22 0.54
CA TYR A 33 14.59 -8.91 0.11
C TYR A 33 13.69 -8.78 1.34
N ARG A 34 12.90 -7.74 1.34
CA ARG A 34 11.81 -7.46 2.29
C ARG A 34 10.50 -7.54 1.52
N MET A 35 9.56 -8.35 1.98
CA MET A 35 8.22 -8.48 1.44
C MET A 35 7.22 -8.01 2.48
N ASP A 36 6.59 -6.89 2.25
CA ASP A 36 5.47 -6.40 3.05
C ASP A 36 4.16 -6.88 2.41
N PHE A 37 3.17 -7.26 3.21
CA PHE A 37 1.90 -7.79 2.72
C PHE A 37 0.78 -7.66 3.75
N SER A 38 -0.45 -7.78 3.26
CA SER A 38 -1.67 -7.84 4.07
C SER A 38 -1.95 -9.27 4.50
N TRP A 39 -2.17 -9.50 5.79
CA TRP A 39 -2.47 -10.81 6.37
C TRP A 39 -3.91 -10.84 6.89
N ARG A 40 -4.84 -11.20 6.00
CA ARG A 40 -6.29 -11.12 6.28
C ARG A 40 -6.74 -11.84 7.56
N PRO A 41 -6.38 -13.12 7.83
CA PRO A 41 -6.81 -13.80 9.05
C PRO A 41 -6.35 -13.16 10.36
N LYS A 42 -5.36 -12.26 10.27
CA LYS A 42 -4.81 -11.54 11.43
C LYS A 42 -5.26 -10.09 11.49
N LYS A 43 -6.02 -9.61 10.48
CA LYS A 43 -6.38 -8.20 10.32
C LYS A 43 -5.16 -7.31 10.52
N ALA A 44 -4.06 -7.65 9.84
CA ALA A 44 -2.76 -7.06 10.12
C ALA A 44 -1.91 -6.91 8.85
N LEU A 45 -0.96 -5.99 8.92
CA LEU A 45 0.17 -5.90 8.01
C LEU A 45 1.32 -6.73 8.56
N ALA A 46 2.06 -7.38 7.69
CA ALA A 46 3.15 -8.25 8.05
C ALA A 46 4.34 -8.14 7.10
N VAL A 47 5.48 -8.62 7.53
CA VAL A 47 6.73 -8.65 6.77
C VAL A 47 7.35 -10.04 6.78
N ALA A 48 7.99 -10.40 5.69
CA ALA A 48 8.89 -11.56 5.59
C ALA A 48 10.17 -11.16 4.86
N PHE A 49 11.25 -11.90 5.11
CA PHE A 49 12.57 -11.64 4.55
C PHE A 49 13.10 -12.83 3.77
N SER A 50 13.88 -12.55 2.72
CA SER A 50 14.52 -13.57 1.89
C SER A 50 15.89 -13.10 1.39
N LYS A 51 16.83 -14.04 1.23
CA LYS A 51 18.13 -13.79 0.62
C LYS A 51 18.12 -13.96 -0.91
N ASP A 52 17.22 -14.77 -1.42
CA ASP A 52 17.16 -15.18 -2.83
C ASP A 52 15.81 -14.82 -3.54
N GLY A 53 14.80 -14.37 -2.78
CA GLY A 53 13.46 -14.09 -3.29
C GLY A 53 12.56 -15.32 -3.44
N LEU A 54 13.05 -16.51 -3.08
CA LEU A 54 12.34 -17.79 -3.19
C LEU A 54 12.04 -18.40 -1.82
N GLU A 55 13.01 -18.44 -0.93
CA GLU A 55 12.85 -18.90 0.44
C GLU A 55 12.64 -17.71 1.38
N TRP A 56 11.51 -17.69 2.06
CA TRP A 56 11.09 -16.57 2.90
C TRP A 56 10.98 -16.98 4.36
N SER A 57 11.33 -16.06 5.25
CA SER A 57 11.15 -16.22 6.69
C SER A 57 9.66 -16.39 7.06
N LYS A 58 9.40 -16.86 8.28
CA LYS A 58 8.04 -16.80 8.84
C LYS A 58 7.53 -15.34 8.88
N PRO A 59 6.21 -15.13 8.70
CA PRO A 59 5.64 -13.79 8.75
C PRO A 59 5.74 -13.21 10.16
N GLN A 60 6.05 -11.90 10.22
CA GLN A 60 6.03 -11.09 11.44
C GLN A 60 5.00 -9.98 11.27
N ILE A 61 4.09 -9.83 12.23
CA ILE A 61 3.13 -8.72 12.23
C ILE A 61 3.88 -7.42 12.52
N THR A 62 3.69 -6.43 11.65
CA THR A 62 4.29 -5.09 11.76
C THR A 62 3.33 -4.06 12.32
N LEU A 63 2.03 -4.19 11.98
CA LEU A 63 0.93 -3.38 12.49
C LEU A 63 -0.35 -4.22 12.47
N ALA A 64 -1.13 -4.20 13.54
CA ALA A 64 -2.46 -4.81 13.58
C ALA A 64 -3.55 -3.72 13.50
N SER A 65 -4.76 -4.10 13.08
CA SER A 65 -5.94 -3.23 13.13
C SER A 65 -6.25 -2.79 14.57
N GLU A 66 -6.88 -1.63 14.69
CA GLU A 66 -7.28 -1.04 15.97
C GLU A 66 -8.72 -0.54 15.86
N GLU A 67 -9.69 -1.38 16.20
CA GLU A 67 -11.12 -1.05 16.05
C GLU A 67 -11.54 0.18 16.87
N ALA A 68 -10.82 0.50 17.96
CA ALA A 68 -11.10 1.65 18.80
C ALA A 68 -10.93 3.00 18.07
N THR A 69 -10.14 3.04 16.99
CA THR A 69 -10.01 4.25 16.15
C THR A 69 -11.29 4.57 15.36
N GLY A 70 -12.16 3.57 15.14
CA GLY A 70 -13.42 3.72 14.40
C GLY A 70 -13.27 3.74 12.87
N TRP A 71 -12.04 3.62 12.33
CA TRP A 71 -11.76 3.58 10.90
C TRP A 71 -10.85 2.42 10.47
N GLU A 72 -10.44 1.57 11.40
CA GLU A 72 -9.53 0.44 11.20
C GLU A 72 -10.12 -0.89 11.70
N ASP A 73 -11.36 -1.22 11.33
CA ASP A 73 -11.92 -2.56 11.60
C ASP A 73 -11.11 -3.64 10.87
N ASP A 74 -10.45 -3.26 9.77
CA ASP A 74 -9.45 -4.03 9.03
C ASP A 74 -8.38 -3.08 8.47
N ILE A 75 -7.14 -3.57 8.29
CA ILE A 75 -6.06 -2.83 7.64
C ILE A 75 -5.39 -3.67 6.56
N ASN A 76 -4.97 -2.99 5.48
CA ASN A 76 -4.31 -3.65 4.36
C ASN A 76 -3.53 -2.65 3.47
N ARG A 77 -2.87 -3.15 2.43
CA ARG A 77 -2.30 -2.37 1.33
C ARG A 77 -1.36 -1.27 1.81
N ASN A 78 -0.22 -1.65 2.32
CA ASN A 78 0.78 -0.71 2.81
C ASN A 78 1.85 -0.37 1.77
N CYS A 79 2.42 0.82 1.90
CA CYS A 79 3.64 1.27 1.26
C CYS A 79 4.63 1.68 2.35
N VAL A 80 5.85 1.13 2.32
CA VAL A 80 6.89 1.39 3.32
C VAL A 80 8.06 2.10 2.66
N LEU A 81 8.45 3.26 3.20
CA LEU A 81 9.66 3.97 2.83
C LEU A 81 10.70 3.88 3.94
N ARG A 82 11.93 3.58 3.56
CA ARG A 82 13.09 3.76 4.43
C ARG A 82 13.53 5.22 4.40
N THR A 83 13.80 5.79 5.57
CA THR A 83 14.30 7.14 5.77
C THR A 83 15.62 7.11 6.53
N GLU A 84 16.26 8.26 6.71
CA GLU A 84 17.48 8.38 7.56
C GLU A 84 17.19 8.02 9.02
N ASN A 85 15.95 8.23 9.48
CA ASN A 85 15.53 8.04 10.87
C ASN A 85 14.60 6.83 11.06
N GLY A 86 14.76 5.75 10.28
CA GLY A 86 13.93 4.55 10.35
C GLY A 86 13.00 4.37 9.17
N TYR A 87 11.75 4.02 9.41
CA TYR A 87 10.78 3.67 8.38
C TYR A 87 9.47 4.42 8.56
N GLN A 88 8.86 4.78 7.45
CA GLN A 88 7.52 5.35 7.39
C GLN A 88 6.63 4.43 6.57
N MET A 89 5.41 4.22 7.03
CA MET A 89 4.42 3.38 6.37
C MET A 89 3.12 4.15 6.19
N TRP A 90 2.57 4.11 4.98
CA TRP A 90 1.18 4.49 4.71
C TRP A 90 0.39 3.21 4.42
N TYR A 91 -0.81 3.11 4.92
CA TYR A 91 -1.63 1.91 4.82
C TYR A 91 -3.11 2.26 4.69
N THR A 92 -3.89 1.32 4.19
CA THR A 92 -5.33 1.44 4.09
C THR A 92 -5.99 0.93 5.37
N GLY A 93 -6.80 1.76 6.01
CA GLY A 93 -7.77 1.37 7.03
C GLY A 93 -9.16 1.25 6.43
N GLN A 94 -9.95 0.31 6.89
CA GLN A 94 -11.30 0.04 6.39
C GLN A 94 -12.28 -0.13 7.53
N ALA A 95 -13.38 0.62 7.48
CA ALA A 95 -14.49 0.50 8.43
C ALA A 95 -15.80 0.99 7.79
N ARG A 96 -16.92 0.36 8.14
CA ARG A 96 -18.28 0.81 7.82
C ARG A 96 -18.55 1.07 6.32
N GLY A 97 -17.88 0.33 5.43
CA GLY A 97 -18.01 0.50 3.98
C GLY A 97 -17.22 1.67 3.39
N TYR A 98 -16.31 2.27 4.15
CA TYR A 98 -15.37 3.30 3.71
C TYR A 98 -13.94 2.81 3.86
N SER A 99 -13.03 3.48 3.16
CA SER A 99 -11.59 3.29 3.32
C SER A 99 -10.87 4.61 3.46
N PHE A 100 -9.75 4.56 4.16
CA PHE A 100 -8.96 5.72 4.57
C PHE A 100 -7.48 5.35 4.48
N ILE A 101 -6.59 6.35 4.45
CA ILE A 101 -5.16 6.10 4.51
C ILE A 101 -4.63 6.62 5.84
N GLY A 102 -3.98 5.74 6.59
CA GLY A 102 -3.26 6.05 7.81
C GLY A 102 -1.75 6.10 7.63
N MET A 103 -1.05 6.57 8.65
CA MET A 103 0.41 6.62 8.70
C MET A 103 0.94 6.04 10.01
N ALA A 104 2.04 5.30 9.91
CA ALA A 104 2.79 4.78 11.05
C ALA A 104 4.30 4.90 10.83
N LYS A 105 5.08 4.94 11.92
CA LYS A 105 6.54 5.01 11.90
C LYS A 105 7.15 3.86 12.68
N SER A 106 8.38 3.51 12.32
CA SER A 106 9.17 2.47 12.98
C SER A 106 10.65 2.80 12.94
N ASP A 107 11.39 2.52 14.00
CA ASP A 107 12.84 2.66 14.04
C ASP A 107 13.55 1.49 13.36
N ASP A 108 12.95 0.30 13.43
CA ASP A 108 13.54 -0.97 12.99
C ASP A 108 12.87 -1.59 11.74
N GLY A 109 11.73 -1.01 11.31
CA GLY A 109 10.93 -1.54 10.21
C GLY A 109 10.13 -2.81 10.54
N LEU A 110 10.13 -3.23 11.82
CA LEU A 110 9.43 -4.44 12.29
C LEU A 110 8.21 -4.11 13.15
N ARG A 111 8.32 -3.09 13.98
CA ARG A 111 7.23 -2.63 14.84
C ARG A 111 6.87 -1.19 14.46
N PHE A 112 5.69 -1.01 13.89
CA PHE A 112 5.18 0.30 13.53
C PHE A 112 4.24 0.83 14.61
N ILE A 113 4.31 2.15 14.84
CA ILE A 113 3.45 2.90 15.75
C ILE A 113 2.74 3.96 14.95
N ARG A 114 1.42 4.08 15.08
CA ARG A 114 0.60 5.10 14.45
C ARG A 114 1.12 6.49 14.81
N THR A 115 1.20 7.37 13.84
CA THR A 115 1.63 8.76 14.08
C THR A 115 0.48 9.65 14.47
N GLU A 116 -0.74 9.30 14.01
CA GLU A 116 -1.97 10.04 14.22
C GLU A 116 -3.07 9.08 14.64
N GLU A 117 -4.04 9.53 15.44
CA GLU A 117 -5.24 8.78 15.78
C GLU A 117 -6.23 8.76 14.61
N GLU A 118 -6.25 9.84 13.83
CA GLU A 118 -7.09 10.01 12.65
C GLU A 118 -6.36 9.63 11.37
N PRO A 119 -7.08 9.26 10.29
CA PRO A 119 -6.45 8.99 9.00
C PRO A 119 -5.82 10.26 8.40
N VAL A 120 -4.68 10.09 7.72
CA VAL A 120 -3.96 11.19 7.05
C VAL A 120 -4.55 11.54 5.69
N LEU A 121 -5.35 10.65 5.08
CA LEU A 121 -6.10 10.93 3.85
C LEU A 121 -7.49 10.31 3.94
N ILE A 122 -8.50 11.12 3.70
CA ILE A 122 -9.93 10.76 3.79
C ILE A 122 -10.65 11.03 2.45
N CYS A 123 -11.87 10.51 2.32
CA CYS A 123 -12.77 10.87 1.23
C CYS A 123 -13.29 12.30 1.44
N GLU A 124 -13.00 13.21 0.51
CA GLU A 124 -13.40 14.63 0.61
C GLU A 124 -14.26 15.09 -0.57
N ARG A 125 -14.17 14.39 -1.70
CA ARG A 125 -14.85 14.78 -2.94
C ARG A 125 -16.08 13.90 -3.14
N GLN A 126 -17.09 14.43 -3.82
CA GLN A 126 -18.35 13.70 -4.09
C GLN A 126 -18.13 12.36 -4.82
N TRP A 127 -17.08 12.24 -5.61
CA TRP A 127 -16.74 11.02 -6.33
C TRP A 127 -15.80 10.08 -5.55
N GLU A 128 -15.43 10.42 -4.32
CA GLU A 128 -14.57 9.59 -3.47
C GLU A 128 -15.41 8.87 -2.41
N MET A 129 -15.79 7.62 -2.65
CA MET A 129 -16.32 6.73 -1.62
C MET A 129 -15.20 5.90 -0.99
N SER A 130 -14.05 5.81 -1.65
CA SER A 130 -12.89 5.09 -1.19
C SER A 130 -11.60 5.87 -1.48
N VAL A 131 -10.64 5.80 -0.55
CA VAL A 131 -9.24 6.15 -0.75
C VAL A 131 -8.39 5.02 -0.16
N MET A 132 -7.58 4.34 -1.00
CA MET A 132 -6.83 3.17 -0.59
C MET A 132 -5.60 2.93 -1.48
N ASN A 133 -4.82 1.88 -1.18
CA ASN A 133 -3.65 1.45 -1.99
C ASN A 133 -2.61 2.57 -2.16
N PRO A 134 -2.09 3.15 -1.08
CA PRO A 134 -1.08 4.21 -1.20
C PRO A 134 0.21 3.66 -1.81
N CYS A 135 0.75 4.40 -2.78
CA CYS A 135 2.11 4.26 -3.27
C CYS A 135 2.81 5.60 -3.09
N VAL A 136 3.81 5.66 -2.23
CA VAL A 136 4.45 6.92 -1.82
C VAL A 136 5.91 6.92 -2.23
N LEU A 137 6.35 8.01 -2.82
CA LEU A 137 7.77 8.34 -3.06
C LEU A 137 8.12 9.63 -2.34
N TYR A 138 9.39 9.76 -1.94
CA TYR A 138 9.95 10.99 -1.39
C TYR A 138 11.02 11.52 -2.32
N GLU A 139 10.78 12.69 -2.90
CA GLU A 139 11.66 13.29 -3.90
C GLU A 139 11.73 14.81 -3.72
N ASN A 140 12.94 15.35 -3.72
CA ASN A 140 13.20 16.80 -3.64
C ASN A 140 12.49 17.48 -2.45
N GLY A 141 12.43 16.80 -1.30
CA GLY A 141 11.80 17.33 -0.09
C GLY A 141 10.26 17.23 -0.05
N ILE A 142 9.64 16.52 -1.02
CA ILE A 142 8.19 16.36 -1.12
C ILE A 142 7.84 14.87 -1.14
N TYR A 143 6.86 14.49 -0.33
CA TYR A 143 6.17 13.21 -0.44
C TYR A 143 5.12 13.29 -1.55
N LYS A 144 5.13 12.32 -2.42
CA LYS A 144 4.19 12.16 -3.53
C LYS A 144 3.44 10.87 -3.35
N MET A 145 2.12 10.92 -3.28
CA MET A 145 1.27 9.74 -3.13
C MET A 145 0.39 9.56 -4.36
N TRP A 146 0.49 8.37 -4.95
CA TRP A 146 -0.52 7.84 -5.87
C TRP A 146 -1.41 6.91 -5.07
N TYR A 147 -2.71 7.05 -5.18
CA TYR A 147 -3.66 6.23 -4.44
C TYR A 147 -4.85 5.83 -5.30
N ALA A 148 -5.47 4.74 -4.96
CA ALA A 148 -6.71 4.31 -5.59
C ALA A 148 -7.90 5.00 -4.93
N ALA A 149 -8.86 5.42 -5.74
CA ALA A 149 -10.08 6.10 -5.28
C ALA A 149 -11.27 5.77 -6.20
N GLY A 150 -12.44 6.26 -5.89
CA GLY A 150 -13.59 6.14 -6.77
C GLY A 150 -14.94 6.25 -6.10
N GLU A 151 -15.99 6.13 -6.92
CA GLU A 151 -17.40 6.30 -6.57
C GLU A 151 -17.97 5.09 -5.81
N THR A 152 -17.21 4.01 -5.73
CA THR A 152 -17.60 2.77 -5.07
C THR A 152 -16.57 2.36 -4.03
N TYR A 153 -16.95 1.48 -3.12
CA TYR A 153 -16.04 0.92 -2.12
C TYR A 153 -14.81 0.27 -2.77
N GLU A 154 -15.00 -0.52 -3.82
CA GLU A 154 -13.89 -0.99 -4.66
C GLU A 154 -13.44 0.12 -5.59
N PRO A 155 -12.18 0.58 -5.51
CA PRO A 155 -11.71 1.74 -6.25
C PRO A 155 -11.71 1.48 -7.76
N ASN A 156 -11.92 2.51 -8.56
CA ASN A 156 -11.99 2.41 -10.01
C ASN A 156 -11.16 3.45 -10.77
N VAL A 157 -10.45 4.33 -10.05
CA VAL A 157 -9.56 5.34 -10.62
C VAL A 157 -8.28 5.47 -9.79
N LEU A 158 -7.24 6.09 -10.37
CA LEU A 158 -6.07 6.54 -9.62
C LEU A 158 -6.09 8.04 -9.43
N ALA A 159 -5.64 8.46 -8.26
CA ALA A 159 -5.55 9.86 -7.85
C ALA A 159 -4.14 10.15 -7.28
N TYR A 160 -3.85 11.43 -7.08
CA TYR A 160 -2.56 11.93 -6.66
C TYR A 160 -2.68 12.99 -5.58
N ALA A 161 -1.74 12.98 -4.64
CA ALA A 161 -1.61 14.01 -3.61
C ALA A 161 -0.13 14.26 -3.30
N GLU A 162 0.18 15.46 -2.79
CA GLU A 162 1.51 15.85 -2.30
C GLU A 162 1.47 16.24 -0.84
N SER A 163 2.61 16.05 -0.14
CA SER A 163 2.79 16.45 1.24
C SER A 163 4.23 16.86 1.53
N LYS A 164 4.43 17.80 2.45
CA LYS A 164 5.77 18.18 2.94
C LYS A 164 6.23 17.34 4.11
N ASP A 165 5.34 16.72 4.84
CA ASP A 165 5.60 16.01 6.09
C ASP A 165 5.13 14.54 6.11
N GLY A 166 4.38 14.13 5.05
CA GLY A 166 3.81 12.79 4.93
C GLY A 166 2.51 12.59 5.72
N VAL A 167 2.04 13.62 6.44
CA VAL A 167 0.84 13.63 7.28
C VAL A 167 -0.26 14.50 6.65
N HIS A 168 0.07 15.73 6.31
CA HIS A 168 -0.85 16.68 5.71
C HIS A 168 -0.75 16.65 4.18
N TRP A 169 -1.81 16.16 3.52
CA TRP A 169 -1.82 15.90 2.09
C TRP A 169 -2.69 16.88 1.33
N GLU A 170 -2.15 17.43 0.26
CA GLU A 170 -2.89 18.26 -0.69
C GLU A 170 -3.23 17.43 -1.95
N LYS A 171 -4.51 17.11 -2.14
CA LYS A 171 -5.01 16.37 -3.30
C LYS A 171 -4.94 17.21 -4.56
N SER A 172 -4.39 16.64 -5.62
CA SER A 172 -4.29 17.32 -6.92
C SER A 172 -5.66 17.77 -7.45
N LYS A 173 -5.69 18.97 -8.00
CA LYS A 173 -6.90 19.56 -8.62
C LYS A 173 -7.34 18.82 -9.89
N ILE A 174 -6.40 18.11 -10.54
CA ILE A 174 -6.68 17.37 -11.78
C ILE A 174 -7.11 15.91 -11.55
N ASN A 175 -7.27 15.51 -10.26
CA ASN A 175 -7.77 14.16 -9.95
C ASN A 175 -9.18 13.92 -10.52
N PRO A 176 -9.48 12.71 -11.01
CA PRO A 176 -8.57 11.55 -11.08
C PRO A 176 -7.53 11.69 -12.20
N ILE A 177 -6.28 11.21 -11.92
CA ILE A 177 -5.16 11.28 -12.88
C ILE A 177 -5.14 10.14 -13.88
N PHE A 178 -5.79 9.02 -13.56
CA PHE A 178 -5.89 7.87 -14.43
C PHE A 178 -7.23 7.16 -14.22
N VAL A 179 -7.91 6.89 -15.33
CA VAL A 179 -9.24 6.27 -15.36
C VAL A 179 -9.24 5.04 -16.27
N LYS A 180 -10.24 4.20 -16.13
CA LYS A 180 -10.44 3.06 -17.03
C LYS A 180 -10.54 3.48 -18.50
N ASN A 181 -10.10 2.61 -19.38
CA ASN A 181 -10.23 2.76 -20.83
C ASN A 181 -11.10 1.66 -21.41
N SER A 182 -12.34 1.98 -21.78
CA SER A 182 -13.29 1.02 -22.32
C SER A 182 -12.89 0.41 -23.67
N ALA A 183 -11.97 1.04 -24.40
CA ALA A 183 -11.40 0.50 -25.63
C ALA A 183 -10.28 -0.52 -25.39
N CYS A 184 -9.74 -0.60 -24.16
CA CYS A 184 -8.70 -1.54 -23.78
C CYS A 184 -9.32 -2.74 -23.05
N SER A 185 -9.16 -3.94 -23.58
CA SER A 185 -9.84 -5.16 -23.10
C SER A 185 -9.50 -5.54 -21.63
N TYR A 186 -8.38 -5.06 -21.09
CA TYR A 186 -7.96 -5.31 -19.72
C TYR A 186 -8.13 -4.10 -18.76
N GLU A 187 -8.72 -2.99 -19.25
CA GLU A 187 -8.98 -1.77 -18.46
C GLU A 187 -10.47 -1.37 -18.47
N GLN A 188 -11.37 -2.28 -18.89
CA GLN A 188 -12.78 -1.94 -19.14
C GLN A 188 -13.57 -1.70 -17.86
N ASP A 189 -13.19 -2.35 -16.75
CA ASP A 189 -13.93 -2.28 -15.50
C ASP A 189 -13.34 -1.21 -14.59
N ARG A 190 -12.07 -1.37 -14.17
CA ARG A 190 -11.43 -0.49 -13.19
C ARG A 190 -9.91 -0.46 -13.29
N VAL A 191 -9.34 0.57 -12.69
CA VAL A 191 -7.92 0.68 -12.33
C VAL A 191 -7.85 0.95 -10.83
N GLY A 192 -7.37 -0.02 -10.05
CA GLY A 192 -7.54 -0.04 -8.59
C GLY A 192 -6.25 -0.01 -7.78
N GLY A 193 -5.13 0.29 -8.39
CA GLY A 193 -3.84 0.40 -7.71
C GLY A 193 -2.70 0.55 -8.69
N CYS A 194 -1.61 1.14 -8.23
CA CYS A 194 -0.40 1.29 -9.02
C CYS A 194 0.84 1.12 -8.15
N GLN A 195 1.95 0.87 -8.79
CA GLN A 195 3.27 1.03 -8.23
C GLN A 195 4.06 2.00 -9.10
N VAL A 196 4.65 2.99 -8.48
CA VAL A 196 5.45 4.01 -9.16
C VAL A 196 6.90 3.83 -8.76
N LEU A 197 7.78 3.77 -9.75
CA LEU A 197 9.22 3.69 -9.58
C LEU A 197 9.85 4.89 -10.27
N HIS A 198 10.84 5.48 -9.65
CA HIS A 198 11.67 6.51 -10.27
C HIS A 198 13.03 5.92 -10.60
N GLU A 199 13.36 5.84 -11.88
CA GLU A 199 14.68 5.50 -12.36
C GLU A 199 15.32 6.70 -13.06
N LYS A 200 16.65 6.81 -12.96
CA LYS A 200 17.39 7.91 -13.64
C LYS A 200 17.14 7.87 -15.15
N GLY A 201 16.47 8.90 -15.68
CA GLY A 201 16.20 9.07 -17.11
C GLY A 201 14.82 8.59 -17.58
N LEU A 202 13.93 8.22 -16.68
CA LEU A 202 12.52 7.93 -16.94
C LEU A 202 11.62 8.74 -16.02
#